data_f2d0c405fab124b5c442b355a273d729
#
_entry.id   f2d0c405fab124b5c442b355a273d729
#
_cell.length_a   1.000
_cell.length_b   1.000
_cell.length_c   1.000
_cell.angle_alpha   90.00
_cell.angle_beta   90.00
_cell.angle_gamma   90.00
#
_symmetry.space_group_name_H-M   'P 1'
#
loop_
_entity.id
_entity.type
_entity.pdbx_description
1 polymer ?
#
loop_
_entity_poly.entity_id
_entity_poly.type
_entity_poly.pdbx_seq_one_letter_code
_entity_poly.pdbx_strand_id
1 'polypeptide(L)'
;GTLDGANVEIRERVGAENFFLFGMTVDEVDALYAEGYEPKKYYEADPRLKAAIDMVADGTFSNGDRTVYEDLVRDWLTKDWFMTLADCGAYPAIQSEIEALYAQPLEWNRKALINVANSGYFSSDRSMEDYLERIWKTGPLAD
;
A
#
# COMPACT_ATOMS: atom_id res chain seq x y z
N GLY A 1 -3.04 1.40 -0.79
CA GLY A 1 -2.23 2.15 -1.73
C GLY A 1 -2.33 1.63 -3.14
N THR A 2 -1.89 2.42 -4.08
CA THR A 2 -1.79 2.00 -5.49
C THR A 2 -0.99 0.70 -5.61
N LEU A 3 -1.44 -0.18 -6.50
CA LEU A 3 -0.72 -1.40 -6.84
C LEU A 3 0.65 -1.01 -7.42
N ASP A 4 1.71 -1.20 -6.64
CA ASP A 4 3.06 -1.17 -7.18
C ASP A 4 3.42 -2.52 -7.83
N GLY A 5 4.56 -2.59 -8.53
CA GLY A 5 4.96 -3.78 -9.26
C GLY A 5 5.04 -5.03 -8.38
N ALA A 6 5.54 -4.91 -7.15
CA ALA A 6 5.66 -6.04 -6.23
C ALA A 6 4.29 -6.58 -5.82
N ASN A 7 3.33 -5.72 -5.51
CA ASN A 7 1.98 -6.12 -5.12
C ASN A 7 1.22 -6.81 -6.26
N VAL A 8 1.39 -6.35 -7.49
CA VAL A 8 0.82 -7.02 -8.68
C VAL A 8 1.37 -8.44 -8.80
N GLU A 9 2.70 -8.61 -8.77
CA GLU A 9 3.36 -9.90 -8.87
C GLU A 9 2.94 -10.86 -7.74
N ILE A 10 2.88 -10.37 -6.50
CA ILE A 10 2.44 -11.20 -5.36
C ILE A 10 1.00 -11.67 -5.60
N ARG A 11 0.09 -10.74 -5.92
CA ARG A 11 -1.32 -11.06 -6.14
C ARG A 11 -1.53 -12.06 -7.27
N GLU A 12 -0.79 -11.95 -8.36
CA GLU A 12 -0.83 -12.91 -9.47
C GLU A 12 -0.38 -14.30 -9.05
N ARG A 13 0.62 -14.40 -8.16
CA ARG A 13 1.18 -15.67 -7.70
C ARG A 13 0.31 -16.39 -6.67
N VAL A 14 -0.26 -15.64 -5.75
CA VAL A 14 -1.03 -16.22 -4.65
C VAL A 14 -2.53 -16.33 -4.94
N GLY A 15 -3.01 -15.65 -5.96
CA GLY A 15 -4.44 -15.49 -6.26
C GLY A 15 -5.07 -14.34 -5.49
N ALA A 16 -6.05 -13.69 -6.11
CA ALA A 16 -6.72 -12.51 -5.55
C ALA A 16 -7.38 -12.80 -4.20
N GLU A 17 -7.87 -14.03 -4.00
CA GLU A 17 -8.52 -14.49 -2.77
C GLU A 17 -7.56 -14.64 -1.57
N ASN A 18 -6.25 -14.65 -1.81
CA ASN A 18 -5.23 -14.74 -0.77
C ASN A 18 -4.47 -13.43 -0.55
N PHE A 19 -5.00 -12.34 -1.10
CA PHE A 19 -4.39 -11.01 -1.05
C PHE A 19 -5.46 -9.95 -0.75
N PHE A 20 -5.22 -9.11 0.24
CA PHE A 20 -6.10 -7.99 0.56
C PHE A 20 -5.66 -6.75 -0.20
N LEU A 21 -6.47 -6.33 -1.15
CA LEU A 21 -6.24 -5.13 -1.94
C LEU A 21 -7.22 -4.03 -1.53
N PHE A 22 -6.72 -2.82 -1.37
CA PHE A 22 -7.52 -1.61 -1.19
C PHE A 22 -6.87 -0.44 -1.92
N GLY A 23 -7.61 0.65 -2.07
CA GLY A 23 -7.17 1.84 -2.80
C GLY A 23 -7.63 1.81 -4.25
N MET A 24 -7.33 2.90 -4.94
CA MET A 24 -7.78 3.12 -6.32
C MET A 24 -6.91 2.39 -7.33
N THR A 25 -7.52 2.00 -8.44
CA THR A 25 -6.83 1.57 -9.66
C THR A 25 -6.25 2.76 -10.40
N VAL A 26 -5.37 2.51 -11.38
CA VAL A 26 -4.79 3.58 -12.23
C VAL A 26 -5.87 4.36 -12.95
N ASP A 27 -6.87 3.67 -13.52
CA ASP A 27 -7.97 4.32 -14.23
C ASP A 27 -8.81 5.23 -13.31
N GLU A 28 -9.04 4.82 -12.06
CA GLU A 28 -9.72 5.62 -11.03
C GLU A 28 -8.90 6.84 -10.61
N VAL A 29 -7.59 6.68 -10.48
CA VAL A 29 -6.65 7.78 -10.18
C VAL A 29 -6.67 8.80 -11.33
N ASP A 30 -6.56 8.35 -12.57
CA ASP A 30 -6.58 9.22 -13.75
C ASP A 30 -7.92 9.98 -13.88
N ALA A 31 -9.04 9.29 -13.64
CA ALA A 31 -10.36 9.92 -13.62
C ALA A 31 -10.47 10.99 -12.53
N LEU A 32 -9.99 10.70 -11.33
CA LEU A 32 -10.04 11.63 -10.21
C LEU A 32 -9.15 12.87 -10.45
N TYR A 33 -7.99 12.69 -11.09
CA TYR A 33 -7.17 13.82 -11.52
C TYR A 33 -7.86 14.68 -12.59
N ALA A 34 -8.51 14.04 -13.55
CA ALA A 34 -9.24 14.75 -14.60
C ALA A 34 -10.43 15.56 -14.06
N GLU A 35 -11.09 15.09 -13.00
CA GLU A 35 -12.16 15.78 -12.29
C GLU A 35 -11.66 16.93 -11.39
N GLY A 36 -10.37 16.98 -11.11
CA GLY A 36 -9.75 17.97 -10.22
C GLY A 36 -9.72 17.49 -8.77
N TYR A 37 -8.75 16.64 -8.45
CA TYR A 37 -8.55 16.13 -7.10
C TYR A 37 -8.24 17.24 -6.10
N GLU A 38 -9.04 17.31 -5.03
CA GLU A 38 -8.87 18.24 -3.93
C GLU A 38 -8.74 17.49 -2.59
N PRO A 39 -7.51 17.23 -2.09
CA PRO A 39 -7.27 16.45 -0.87
C PRO A 39 -8.06 16.95 0.35
N LYS A 40 -8.19 18.26 0.46
CA LYS A 40 -8.88 18.91 1.60
C LYS A 40 -10.35 18.50 1.70
N LYS A 41 -11.02 18.21 0.60
CA LYS A 41 -12.41 17.73 0.61
C LYS A 41 -12.55 16.40 1.35
N TYR A 42 -11.58 15.47 1.17
CA TYR A 42 -11.57 14.19 1.87
C TYR A 42 -11.31 14.35 3.37
N TYR A 43 -10.36 15.22 3.73
CA TYR A 43 -10.10 15.57 5.12
C TYR A 43 -11.34 16.18 5.81
N GLU A 44 -12.08 17.05 5.15
CA GLU A 44 -13.28 17.69 5.71
C GLU A 44 -14.49 16.74 5.75
N ALA A 45 -14.57 15.77 4.85
CA ALA A 45 -15.71 14.85 4.72
C ALA A 45 -15.67 13.67 5.72
N ASP A 46 -14.48 13.18 6.11
CA ASP A 46 -14.35 12.06 7.06
C ASP A 46 -13.83 12.55 8.43
N PRO A 47 -14.68 12.55 9.48
CA PRO A 47 -14.27 12.98 10.82
C PRO A 47 -13.13 12.15 11.42
N ARG A 48 -12.98 10.88 11.03
CA ARG A 48 -11.90 10.00 11.53
C ARG A 48 -10.57 10.37 10.87
N LEU A 49 -10.58 10.57 9.56
CA LEU A 49 -9.42 11.06 8.81
C LEU A 49 -8.99 12.43 9.33
N LYS A 50 -9.95 13.33 9.52
CA LYS A 50 -9.70 14.64 10.11
C LYS A 50 -9.05 14.54 11.47
N ALA A 51 -9.60 13.75 12.39
CA ALA A 51 -9.04 13.57 13.72
C ALA A 51 -7.61 13.00 13.66
N ALA A 52 -7.32 12.03 12.79
CA ALA A 52 -6.00 11.45 12.63
C ALA A 52 -4.96 12.50 12.16
N ILE A 53 -5.31 13.30 11.15
CA ILE A 53 -4.43 14.36 10.65
C ILE A 53 -4.25 15.47 11.69
N ASP A 54 -5.32 15.87 12.38
CA ASP A 54 -5.26 16.88 13.45
C ASP A 54 -4.32 16.43 14.58
N MET A 55 -4.30 15.13 14.96
CA MET A 55 -3.36 14.60 15.95
C MET A 55 -1.89 14.66 15.49
N VAL A 56 -1.63 14.54 14.19
CA VAL A 56 -0.28 14.76 13.64
C VAL A 56 0.08 16.25 13.71
N ALA A 57 -0.87 17.11 13.36
CA ALA A 57 -0.67 18.56 13.29
C ALA A 57 -0.54 19.22 14.68
N ASP A 58 -1.20 18.70 15.71
CA ASP A 58 -1.27 19.35 17.03
C ASP A 58 -0.07 19.07 17.94
N GLY A 59 0.84 18.20 17.49
CA GLY A 59 2.05 17.83 18.24
C GLY A 59 1.88 16.58 19.12
N THR A 60 0.77 15.87 19.06
CA THR A 60 0.53 14.63 19.83
C THR A 60 1.68 13.63 19.68
N PHE A 61 2.24 13.49 18.48
CA PHE A 61 3.34 12.55 18.18
C PHE A 61 4.74 13.17 18.26
N SER A 62 4.85 14.45 18.68
CA SER A 62 6.12 15.19 18.70
C SER A 62 6.33 15.96 20.02
N ASN A 63 5.83 15.43 21.13
CA ASN A 63 5.94 16.04 22.47
C ASN A 63 5.45 17.50 22.54
N GLY A 64 4.41 17.83 21.77
CA GLY A 64 3.82 19.17 21.70
C GLY A 64 4.46 20.10 20.66
N ASP A 65 5.51 19.70 19.98
CA ASP A 65 6.12 20.49 18.92
C ASP A 65 5.35 20.31 17.61
N ARG A 66 4.59 21.33 17.23
CA ARG A 66 3.75 21.33 16.02
C ARG A 66 4.52 21.53 14.72
N THR A 67 5.79 21.92 14.80
CA THR A 67 6.60 22.22 13.61
C THR A 67 7.17 20.98 12.97
N VAL A 68 7.32 19.89 13.72
CA VAL A 68 7.96 18.63 13.28
C VAL A 68 7.27 18.04 12.03
N TYR A 69 5.94 18.07 11.98
CA TYR A 69 5.15 17.49 10.90
C TYR A 69 4.41 18.52 10.05
N GLU A 70 4.71 19.81 10.19
CA GLU A 70 4.02 20.89 9.49
C GLU A 70 4.07 20.71 7.96
N ASP A 71 5.23 20.41 7.42
CA ASP A 71 5.42 20.19 5.99
C ASP A 71 4.66 18.97 5.47
N LEU A 72 4.63 17.89 6.24
CA LEU A 72 3.91 16.67 5.91
C LEU A 72 2.39 16.92 5.86
N VAL A 73 1.85 17.56 6.88
CA VAL A 73 0.41 17.89 6.95
C VAL A 73 0.03 18.85 5.82
N ARG A 74 0.85 19.85 5.57
CA ARG A 74 0.63 20.78 4.45
C ARG A 74 0.60 20.06 3.12
N ASP A 75 1.53 19.14 2.87
CA ASP A 75 1.60 18.39 1.62
C ASP A 75 0.41 17.46 1.46
N TRP A 76 -0.05 16.77 2.50
CA TRP A 76 -1.29 15.98 2.48
C TRP A 76 -2.52 16.82 2.13
N LEU A 77 -2.66 18.00 2.72
CA LEU A 77 -3.86 18.83 2.53
C LEU A 77 -3.85 19.66 1.23
N THR A 78 -2.69 19.74 0.54
CA THR A 78 -2.56 20.58 -0.65
C THR A 78 -2.21 19.84 -1.92
N LYS A 79 -1.39 18.79 -1.83
CA LYS A 79 -0.85 18.08 -2.99
C LYS A 79 -1.28 16.62 -3.02
N ASP A 80 -1.10 15.93 -1.90
CA ASP A 80 -1.37 14.48 -1.73
C ASP A 80 -1.06 13.65 -2.99
N TRP A 81 0.19 13.70 -3.42
CA TRP A 81 0.67 13.11 -4.67
C TRP A 81 0.29 11.64 -4.88
N PHE A 82 0.06 10.91 -3.80
CA PHE A 82 -0.31 9.49 -3.80
C PHE A 82 -1.80 9.25 -3.54
N MET A 83 -2.62 10.31 -3.52
CA MET A 83 -4.06 10.24 -3.20
C MET A 83 -4.38 9.45 -1.92
N THR A 84 -3.49 9.56 -0.94
CA THR A 84 -3.59 8.84 0.34
C THR A 84 -4.90 9.16 1.07
N LEU A 85 -5.35 10.42 0.99
CA LEU A 85 -6.59 10.84 1.66
C LEU A 85 -7.83 10.26 0.98
N ALA A 86 -7.80 10.10 -0.34
CA ALA A 86 -8.88 9.44 -1.07
C ALA A 86 -8.93 7.93 -0.75
N ASP A 87 -7.79 7.25 -0.67
CA ASP A 87 -7.69 5.84 -0.33
C ASP A 87 -8.10 5.52 1.12
N CYS A 88 -7.98 6.50 2.04
CA CYS A 88 -8.33 6.32 3.44
C CYS A 88 -9.77 5.86 3.66
N GLY A 89 -10.70 6.15 2.75
CA GLY A 89 -12.07 5.67 2.84
C GLY A 89 -12.20 4.15 2.71
N ALA A 90 -11.37 3.52 1.87
CA ALA A 90 -11.38 2.07 1.65
C ALA A 90 -10.65 1.30 2.76
N TYR A 91 -9.70 1.92 3.44
CA TYR A 91 -8.85 1.26 4.45
C TYR A 91 -9.64 0.64 5.63
N PRO A 92 -10.59 1.33 6.30
CA PRO A 92 -11.34 0.73 7.41
C PRO A 92 -12.19 -0.46 7.00
N ALA A 93 -12.71 -0.47 5.78
CA ALA A 93 -13.52 -1.58 5.27
C ALA A 93 -12.66 -2.85 5.16
N ILE A 94 -11.49 -2.75 4.52
CA ILE A 94 -10.58 -3.89 4.37
C ILE A 94 -10.02 -4.35 5.73
N GLN A 95 -9.78 -3.44 6.67
CA GLN A 95 -9.37 -3.80 8.03
C GLN A 95 -10.41 -4.66 8.74
N SER A 96 -11.69 -4.34 8.60
CA SER A 96 -12.78 -5.16 9.15
C SER A 96 -12.82 -6.57 8.55
N GLU A 97 -12.55 -6.71 7.26
CA GLU A 97 -12.43 -8.02 6.61
C GLU A 97 -11.23 -8.82 7.13
N ILE A 98 -10.08 -8.14 7.29
CA ILE A 98 -8.86 -8.75 7.84
C ILE A 98 -9.10 -9.23 9.28
N GLU A 99 -9.73 -8.41 10.13
CA GLU A 99 -10.05 -8.78 11.51
C GLU A 99 -11.00 -9.98 11.57
N ALA A 100 -12.04 -9.99 10.73
CA ALA A 100 -12.97 -11.12 10.65
C ALA A 100 -12.30 -12.41 10.21
N LEU A 101 -11.35 -12.34 9.25
CA LEU A 101 -10.58 -13.50 8.83
C LEU A 101 -9.54 -13.92 9.88
N TYR A 102 -8.89 -12.96 10.53
CA TYR A 102 -7.90 -13.24 11.58
C TYR A 102 -8.51 -13.99 12.76
N ALA A 103 -9.80 -13.74 13.05
CA ALA A 103 -10.57 -14.50 14.05
C ALA A 103 -10.85 -15.96 13.65
N GLN A 104 -10.47 -16.37 12.43
CA GLN A 104 -10.60 -17.73 11.89
C GLN A 104 -9.21 -18.36 11.65
N PRO A 105 -8.53 -18.89 12.67
CA PRO A 105 -7.11 -19.27 12.58
C PRO A 105 -6.79 -20.26 11.46
N LEU A 106 -7.70 -21.19 11.16
CA LEU A 106 -7.49 -22.18 10.10
C LEU A 106 -7.43 -21.51 8.72
N GLU A 107 -8.38 -20.63 8.42
CA GLU A 107 -8.43 -19.94 7.13
C GLU A 107 -7.32 -18.89 7.01
N TRP A 108 -7.01 -18.18 8.08
CA TRP A 108 -5.86 -17.28 8.13
C TRP A 108 -4.56 -18.01 7.82
N ASN A 109 -4.30 -19.12 8.53
CA ASN A 109 -3.09 -19.91 8.36
C ASN A 109 -3.02 -20.54 6.96
N ARG A 110 -4.15 -20.97 6.39
CA ARG A 110 -4.21 -21.48 5.01
C ARG A 110 -3.75 -20.43 4.01
N LYS A 111 -4.27 -19.20 4.09
CA LYS A 111 -3.86 -18.09 3.23
C LYS A 111 -2.39 -17.71 3.45
N ALA A 112 -1.94 -17.64 4.70
CA ALA A 112 -0.54 -17.38 5.03
C ALA A 112 0.39 -18.44 4.43
N LEU A 113 0.01 -19.71 4.51
CA LEU A 113 0.79 -20.81 3.96
C LEU A 113 0.87 -20.75 2.42
N ILE A 114 -0.21 -20.37 1.74
CA ILE A 114 -0.20 -20.15 0.28
C ILE A 114 0.78 -19.02 -0.08
N ASN A 115 0.78 -17.92 0.67
CA ASN A 115 1.73 -16.83 0.47
C ASN A 115 3.19 -17.30 0.65
N VAL A 116 3.48 -18.04 1.72
CA VAL A 116 4.82 -18.59 1.98
C VAL A 116 5.24 -19.56 0.87
N ALA A 117 4.36 -20.47 0.44
CA ALA A 117 4.66 -21.43 -0.61
C ALA A 117 5.01 -20.78 -1.96
N ASN A 118 4.47 -19.59 -2.24
CA ASN A 118 4.72 -18.84 -3.48
C ASN A 118 5.86 -17.81 -3.34
N SER A 119 6.42 -17.62 -2.14
CA SER A 119 7.45 -16.61 -1.89
C SER A 119 8.80 -16.90 -2.54
N GLY A 120 9.07 -18.17 -2.88
CA GLY A 120 10.32 -18.59 -3.54
C GLY A 120 10.58 -17.87 -4.87
N TYR A 121 9.53 -17.44 -5.55
CA TYR A 121 9.66 -16.61 -6.75
C TYR A 121 10.41 -15.29 -6.51
N PHE A 122 10.34 -14.75 -5.31
CA PHE A 122 10.98 -13.49 -4.93
C PHE A 122 12.37 -13.66 -4.34
N SER A 123 12.99 -14.84 -4.52
CA SER A 123 14.36 -15.06 -4.07
C SER A 123 15.34 -14.17 -4.85
N SER A 124 16.38 -13.71 -4.17
CA SER A 124 17.47 -12.96 -4.81
C SER A 124 18.23 -13.81 -5.82
N ASP A 125 18.41 -15.10 -5.56
CA ASP A 125 19.09 -16.02 -6.46
C ASP A 125 18.40 -16.07 -7.82
N ARG A 126 17.07 -16.31 -7.84
CA ARG A 126 16.29 -16.25 -9.08
C ARG A 126 16.42 -14.90 -9.78
N SER A 127 16.37 -13.81 -9.05
CA SER A 127 16.50 -12.48 -9.63
C SER A 127 17.86 -12.28 -10.28
N MET A 128 18.91 -12.77 -9.65
CA MET A 128 20.26 -12.71 -10.22
C MET A 128 20.41 -13.63 -11.44
N GLU A 129 19.82 -14.82 -11.43
CA GLU A 129 19.76 -15.69 -12.61
C GLU A 129 19.06 -15.00 -13.79
N ASP A 130 17.90 -14.38 -13.56
CA ASP A 130 17.21 -13.59 -14.58
C ASP A 130 18.08 -12.44 -15.13
N TYR A 131 18.85 -11.74 -14.29
CA TYR A 131 19.79 -10.71 -14.73
C TYR A 131 20.93 -11.29 -15.57
N LEU A 132 21.52 -12.39 -15.12
CA LEU A 132 22.62 -13.07 -15.86
C LEU A 132 22.15 -13.51 -17.25
N GLU A 133 20.99 -14.16 -17.32
CA GLU A 133 20.49 -14.72 -18.58
C GLU A 133 19.90 -13.68 -19.53
N ARG A 134 19.07 -12.75 -19.02
CA ARG A 134 18.25 -11.86 -19.86
C ARG A 134 18.90 -10.51 -20.12
N ILE A 135 19.68 -9.98 -19.18
CA ILE A 135 20.24 -8.64 -19.26
C ILE A 135 21.74 -8.70 -19.58
N TRP A 136 22.52 -9.33 -18.71
CA TRP A 136 23.98 -9.35 -18.89
C TRP A 136 24.46 -10.41 -19.87
N LYS A 137 23.66 -11.45 -20.10
CA LYS A 137 23.97 -12.57 -21.01
C LYS A 137 25.34 -13.20 -20.71
N THR A 138 25.61 -13.39 -19.43
CA THR A 138 26.85 -13.99 -18.90
C THR A 138 26.50 -15.27 -18.16
N GLY A 139 27.44 -16.21 -18.12
CA GLY A 139 27.33 -17.43 -17.31
C GLY A 139 28.20 -17.37 -16.06
N PRO A 140 28.12 -18.40 -15.18
CA PRO A 140 29.06 -18.54 -14.08
C PRO A 140 30.50 -18.59 -14.62
N LEU A 141 31.43 -18.03 -13.82
CA LEU A 141 32.84 -18.17 -14.13
C LEU A 141 33.18 -19.68 -14.13
N ALA A 142 33.89 -20.13 -15.18
CA ALA A 142 34.42 -21.51 -15.18
C ALA A 142 35.53 -21.59 -14.09
N ASP A 143 35.48 -22.63 -13.28
CA ASP A 143 36.50 -22.97 -12.27
C ASP A 143 37.85 -23.29 -12.94
#